data_39dee6db8bcf2a9025a2df5cb67b66db
#
_entry.id   39dee6db8bcf2a9025a2df5cb67b66db
#
_cell.length_a   1.000
_cell.length_b   1.000
_cell.length_c   1.000
_cell.angle_alpha   90.00
_cell.angle_beta   90.00
_cell.angle_gamma   90.00
#
_symmetry.space_group_name_H-M   'P 1'
#
loop_
_entity.id
_entity.type
_entity.pdbx_description
1 polymer ?
#
loop_
_entity_poly.entity_id
_entity_poly.type
_entity_poly.pdbx_seq_one_letter_code
_entity_poly.pdbx_strand_id
1 'polypeptide(L)'
;MRLGATLAHLSDAPPYAVAEWARRLVGAGFESLWTPQIIGRGFLVPDPFVTVAVAATATEGVEVGTATVQVPLHHPADLAHRILSLMSVCGDRLTLGISPGSTDADYATFDRDYRARFRTFDQNVARLRVLLAQGRDERADLAPAASATGGPPLLLGSWGANVERAAREFDGWLASGYRRTADQIIAAHERYRAAGGQRAIVCAVRVSGTDDLGPTGEQLQRYAEAGFDDAVVLIEPGGPDPEKVRALLP
;
A
#
# COMPACT_ATOMS: atom_id res chain seq x y z
N MET A 1 8.87 -1.72 -15.54
CA MET A 1 8.15 -1.84 -14.25
C MET A 1 8.96 -1.13 -13.18
N ARG A 2 8.38 -0.19 -12.43
CA ARG A 2 9.08 0.49 -11.31
C ARG A 2 9.24 -0.47 -10.13
N LEU A 3 10.30 -0.27 -9.35
CA LEU A 3 10.53 -1.06 -8.14
C LEU A 3 10.40 -0.19 -6.88
N GLY A 4 9.46 -0.55 -6.02
CA GLY A 4 9.27 0.01 -4.70
C GLY A 4 9.68 -0.95 -3.60
N ALA A 5 9.75 -0.45 -2.37
CA ALA A 5 10.06 -1.26 -1.20
C ALA A 5 9.13 -0.97 -0.03
N THR A 6 8.96 -1.98 0.83
CA THR A 6 8.16 -1.87 2.06
C THR A 6 9.00 -1.27 3.18
N LEU A 7 8.42 -0.29 3.89
CA LEU A 7 9.06 0.38 5.03
C LEU A 7 8.94 -0.41 6.35
N ALA A 8 8.04 -1.39 6.39
CA ALA A 8 7.76 -2.18 7.58
C ALA A 8 8.28 -3.61 7.45
N HIS A 9 8.67 -4.19 8.57
CA HIS A 9 8.96 -5.63 8.70
C HIS A 9 7.74 -6.35 9.24
N LEU A 10 7.55 -7.59 8.79
CA LEU A 10 6.46 -8.45 9.24
C LEU A 10 6.98 -9.51 10.23
N SER A 11 7.75 -9.06 11.22
CA SER A 11 8.36 -9.92 12.23
C SER A 11 8.46 -9.20 13.57
N ASP A 12 8.83 -9.92 14.62
CA ASP A 12 9.14 -9.44 15.97
C ASP A 12 10.56 -8.87 16.12
N ALA A 13 11.35 -8.87 15.05
CA ALA A 13 12.65 -8.22 15.03
C ALA A 13 12.52 -6.70 15.30
N PRO A 14 13.52 -6.07 15.94
CA PRO A 14 13.50 -4.64 16.17
C PRO A 14 13.27 -3.89 14.84
N PRO A 15 12.30 -2.95 14.81
CA PRO A 15 12.04 -2.18 13.59
C PRO A 15 13.27 -1.32 13.26
N TYR A 16 13.52 -1.15 11.96
CA TYR A 16 14.46 -0.11 11.53
C TYR A 16 13.93 1.27 11.92
N ALA A 17 14.82 2.22 12.17
CA ALA A 17 14.46 3.61 12.20
C ALA A 17 13.89 3.99 10.81
N VAL A 18 12.59 4.29 10.74
CA VAL A 18 11.88 4.48 9.46
C VAL A 18 12.59 5.48 8.54
N ALA A 19 13.07 6.60 9.11
CA ALA A 19 13.77 7.63 8.34
C ALA A 19 15.09 7.13 7.72
N GLU A 20 15.87 6.35 8.47
CA GLU A 20 17.13 5.78 7.97
C GLU A 20 16.87 4.74 6.89
N TRP A 21 15.90 3.87 7.13
CA TRP A 21 15.53 2.84 6.17
C TRP A 21 15.00 3.44 4.87
N ALA A 22 14.13 4.47 4.96
CA ALA A 22 13.63 5.19 3.80
C ALA A 22 14.77 5.81 2.97
N ARG A 23 15.74 6.51 3.63
CA ARG A 23 16.90 7.07 2.93
C ARG A 23 17.75 5.99 2.27
N ARG A 24 17.97 4.86 2.96
CA ARG A 24 18.75 3.75 2.42
C ARG A 24 18.10 3.15 1.17
N LEU A 25 16.78 2.93 1.19
CA LEU A 25 16.02 2.43 0.06
C LEU A 25 16.10 3.40 -1.14
N VAL A 26 15.87 4.69 -0.90
CA VAL A 26 15.98 5.71 -1.97
C VAL A 26 17.41 5.82 -2.49
N GLY A 27 18.41 5.77 -1.62
CA GLY A 27 19.83 5.74 -2.02
C GLY A 27 20.20 4.54 -2.87
N ALA A 28 19.54 3.40 -2.66
CA ALA A 28 19.66 2.20 -3.49
C ALA A 28 18.90 2.29 -4.84
N GLY A 29 18.10 3.34 -5.06
CA GLY A 29 17.38 3.60 -6.31
C GLY A 29 15.94 3.07 -6.35
N PHE A 30 15.32 2.77 -5.22
CA PHE A 30 13.88 2.46 -5.18
C PHE A 30 13.05 3.71 -5.46
N GLU A 31 12.02 3.56 -6.28
CA GLU A 31 11.21 4.66 -6.83
C GLU A 31 9.94 4.94 -6.03
N SER A 32 9.57 4.03 -5.12
CA SER A 32 8.41 4.19 -4.23
C SER A 32 8.57 3.44 -2.91
N LEU A 33 7.97 4.00 -1.84
CA LEU A 33 8.05 3.48 -0.48
C LEU A 33 6.64 3.20 0.05
N TRP A 34 6.42 2.00 0.58
CA TRP A 34 5.09 1.53 0.95
C TRP A 34 5.06 0.98 2.37
N THR A 35 3.91 1.09 3.03
CA THR A 35 3.72 0.50 4.36
C THR A 35 2.33 -0.12 4.51
N PRO A 36 2.20 -1.32 5.11
CA PRO A 36 0.92 -1.92 5.42
C PRO A 36 0.36 -1.40 6.75
N GLN A 37 -0.96 -1.53 6.96
CA GLN A 37 -1.57 -1.50 8.28
C GLN A 37 -1.74 -2.92 8.79
N ILE A 38 -1.03 -3.27 9.85
CA ILE A 38 -1.07 -4.58 10.50
C ILE A 38 -1.15 -4.35 12.01
N ILE A 39 -2.16 -4.97 12.65
CA ILE A 39 -2.47 -4.75 14.07
C ILE A 39 -2.90 -6.08 14.67
N GLY A 40 -2.60 -6.30 15.96
CA GLY A 40 -3.11 -7.48 16.69
C GLY A 40 -2.47 -8.82 16.32
N ARG A 41 -1.25 -8.82 15.76
CA ARG A 41 -0.58 -10.06 15.29
C ARG A 41 0.65 -10.45 16.09
N GLY A 42 0.79 -9.93 17.34
CA GLY A 42 1.87 -10.30 18.26
C GLY A 42 3.19 -9.54 18.04
N PHE A 43 3.26 -8.64 17.06
CA PHE A 43 4.38 -7.75 16.80
C PHE A 43 3.89 -6.37 16.38
N LEU A 44 4.71 -5.35 16.62
CA LEU A 44 4.39 -3.98 16.23
C LEU A 44 4.81 -3.70 14.79
N VAL A 45 3.84 -3.38 13.94
CA VAL A 45 4.07 -2.63 12.72
C VAL A 45 3.67 -1.19 13.00
N PRO A 46 4.55 -0.21 12.82
CA PRO A 46 4.22 1.20 13.07
C PRO A 46 3.01 1.67 12.26
N ASP A 47 2.25 2.61 12.82
CA ASP A 47 1.08 3.18 12.14
C ASP A 47 1.44 3.68 10.73
N PRO A 48 0.66 3.34 9.70
CA PRO A 48 1.00 3.66 8.32
C PRO A 48 1.06 5.16 8.04
N PHE A 49 0.23 5.98 8.68
CA PHE A 49 0.25 7.44 8.47
C PHE A 49 1.51 8.07 9.09
N VAL A 50 1.89 7.61 10.28
CA VAL A 50 3.16 8.02 10.92
C VAL A 50 4.35 7.59 10.05
N THR A 51 4.36 6.34 9.59
CA THR A 51 5.44 5.78 8.78
C THR A 51 5.60 6.55 7.47
N VAL A 52 4.50 6.81 6.75
CA VAL A 52 4.51 7.56 5.49
C VAL A 52 4.96 9.01 5.72
N ALA A 53 4.49 9.69 6.78
CA ALA A 53 4.92 11.06 7.09
C ALA A 53 6.43 11.14 7.35
N VAL A 54 6.98 10.20 8.12
CA VAL A 54 8.42 10.13 8.38
C VAL A 54 9.21 9.86 7.10
N ALA A 55 8.77 8.90 6.28
CA ALA A 55 9.43 8.61 5.02
C ALA A 55 9.39 9.80 4.06
N ALA A 56 8.24 10.46 3.93
CA ALA A 56 8.06 11.61 3.06
C ALA A 56 8.95 12.80 3.45
N THR A 57 9.16 13.02 4.76
CA THR A 57 10.04 14.09 5.25
C THR A 57 11.52 13.72 5.19
N ALA A 58 11.83 12.43 5.18
CA ALA A 58 13.21 11.92 5.12
C ALA A 58 13.73 11.76 3.69
N THR A 59 12.86 11.81 2.68
CA THR A 59 13.18 11.55 1.27
C THR A 59 12.52 12.57 0.34
N GLU A 60 13.07 12.71 -0.86
CA GLU A 60 12.57 13.60 -1.91
C GLU A 60 12.34 12.80 -3.20
N GLY A 61 11.43 13.28 -4.05
CA GLY A 61 11.25 12.79 -5.43
C GLY A 61 10.67 11.38 -5.60
N VAL A 62 10.41 10.65 -4.50
CA VAL A 62 9.84 9.29 -4.56
C VAL A 62 8.39 9.27 -4.09
N GLU A 63 7.62 8.39 -4.69
CA GLU A 63 6.25 8.12 -4.25
C GLU A 63 6.24 7.46 -2.87
N VAL A 64 5.30 7.85 -2.02
CA VAL A 64 5.07 7.26 -0.71
C VAL A 64 3.62 6.81 -0.60
N GLY A 65 3.38 5.64 -0.01
CA GLY A 65 2.01 5.13 0.02
C GLY A 65 1.75 4.04 1.05
N THR A 66 0.50 3.62 1.06
CA THR A 66 0.05 2.52 1.92
C THR A 66 -0.34 1.28 1.11
N ALA A 67 -0.03 0.10 1.63
CA ALA A 67 -0.36 -1.17 0.98
C ALA A 67 -0.77 -2.26 2.00
N THR A 68 -1.92 -2.10 2.67
CA THR A 68 -3.03 -1.16 2.52
C THR A 68 -3.53 -0.66 3.88
N VAL A 69 -4.25 0.47 3.92
CA VAL A 69 -5.07 0.87 5.08
C VAL A 69 -6.38 0.09 5.07
N GLN A 70 -6.78 -0.44 6.22
CA GLN A 70 -8.02 -1.19 6.40
C GLN A 70 -9.16 -0.23 6.75
N VAL A 71 -9.85 0.30 5.74
CA VAL A 71 -10.88 1.35 5.89
C VAL A 71 -11.94 1.05 6.95
N PRO A 72 -12.44 -0.20 7.12
CA PRO A 72 -13.46 -0.49 8.13
C PRO A 72 -13.01 -0.32 9.58
N LEU A 73 -11.71 -0.27 9.84
CA LEU A 73 -11.18 -0.05 11.19
C LEU A 73 -11.23 1.42 11.61
N HIS A 74 -11.51 2.34 10.67
CA HIS A 74 -11.50 3.78 10.88
C HIS A 74 -12.90 4.40 10.78
N HIS A 75 -13.11 5.50 11.49
CA HIS A 75 -14.23 6.38 11.20
C HIS A 75 -13.91 7.20 9.93
N PRO A 76 -14.82 7.30 8.94
CA PRO A 76 -14.51 7.94 7.65
C PRO A 76 -14.00 9.38 7.74
N ALA A 77 -14.55 10.19 8.68
CA ALA A 77 -14.10 11.57 8.85
C ALA A 77 -12.71 11.66 9.51
N ASP A 78 -12.38 10.78 10.48
CA ASP A 78 -11.03 10.69 11.05
C ASP A 78 -10.04 10.25 9.97
N LEU A 79 -10.40 9.26 9.18
CA LEU A 79 -9.55 8.79 8.08
C LEU A 79 -9.33 9.88 7.02
N ALA A 80 -10.38 10.61 6.62
CA ALA A 80 -10.27 11.74 5.69
C ALA A 80 -9.35 12.84 6.26
N HIS A 81 -9.52 13.21 7.54
CA HIS A 81 -8.68 14.20 8.20
C HIS A 81 -7.19 13.78 8.19
N ARG A 82 -6.88 12.52 8.50
CA ARG A 82 -5.51 11.99 8.46
C ARG A 82 -4.93 12.02 7.04
N ILE A 83 -5.71 11.64 6.02
CA ILE A 83 -5.27 11.65 4.63
C ILE A 83 -4.98 13.09 4.17
N LEU A 84 -5.90 14.02 4.41
CA LEU A 84 -5.72 15.42 4.04
C LEU A 84 -4.53 16.07 4.77
N SER A 85 -4.33 15.72 6.05
CA SER A 85 -3.15 16.12 6.83
C SER A 85 -1.86 15.56 6.23
N LEU A 86 -1.88 14.28 5.84
CA LEU A 86 -0.72 13.64 5.24
C LEU A 86 -0.37 14.23 3.87
N MET A 87 -1.37 14.63 3.08
CA MET A 87 -1.14 15.36 1.83
C MET A 87 -0.43 16.71 2.04
N SER A 88 -0.67 17.38 3.18
CA SER A 88 0.06 18.60 3.53
C SER A 88 1.56 18.35 3.79
N VAL A 89 1.95 17.11 4.10
CA VAL A 89 3.33 16.68 4.30
C VAL A 89 3.96 16.13 3.01
N CYS A 90 3.20 15.27 2.30
CA CYS A 90 3.71 14.51 1.15
C CYS A 90 3.51 15.23 -0.19
N GLY A 91 2.56 16.18 -0.26
CA GLY A 91 2.12 16.76 -1.53
C GLY A 91 1.51 15.70 -2.44
N ASP A 92 1.81 15.80 -3.72
CA ASP A 92 1.36 14.90 -4.80
C ASP A 92 2.08 13.54 -4.84
N ARG A 93 3.05 13.33 -3.96
CA ARG A 93 3.77 12.04 -3.84
C ARG A 93 2.96 10.96 -3.13
N LEU A 94 1.83 11.31 -2.49
CA LEU A 94 1.01 10.35 -1.74
C LEU A 94 0.13 9.51 -2.65
N THR A 95 0.18 8.20 -2.50
CA THR A 95 -0.79 7.24 -3.06
C THR A 95 -1.37 6.37 -1.94
N LEU A 96 -2.68 6.24 -1.90
CA LEU A 96 -3.35 5.53 -0.82
C LEU A 96 -3.89 4.18 -1.28
N GLY A 97 -3.22 3.11 -0.90
CA GLY A 97 -3.78 1.76 -1.00
C GLY A 97 -4.74 1.48 0.16
N ILE A 98 -5.96 1.10 -0.16
CA ILE A 98 -7.02 0.82 0.80
C ILE A 98 -7.60 -0.58 0.61
N SER A 99 -8.15 -1.17 1.66
CA SER A 99 -8.76 -2.49 1.59
C SER A 99 -9.84 -2.70 2.65
N PRO A 100 -10.70 -3.73 2.48
CA PRO A 100 -11.58 -4.17 3.55
C PRO A 100 -10.84 -4.95 4.66
N GLY A 101 -9.54 -5.22 4.52
CA GLY A 101 -8.81 -6.09 5.43
C GLY A 101 -9.08 -7.58 5.22
N SER A 102 -8.15 -8.43 5.67
CA SER A 102 -8.21 -9.88 5.44
C SER A 102 -7.97 -10.73 6.69
N THR A 103 -7.78 -10.12 7.85
CA THR A 103 -7.38 -10.82 9.07
C THR A 103 -8.31 -10.46 10.23
N ASP A 104 -8.91 -11.49 10.84
CA ASP A 104 -9.86 -11.33 11.93
C ASP A 104 -9.22 -10.68 13.17
N ALA A 105 -7.98 -11.04 13.49
CA ALA A 105 -7.25 -10.48 14.63
C ALA A 105 -7.10 -8.95 14.55
N ASP A 106 -6.94 -8.37 13.36
CA ASP A 106 -6.88 -6.93 13.18
C ASP A 106 -8.20 -6.26 13.62
N TYR A 107 -9.33 -6.93 13.35
CA TYR A 107 -10.67 -6.46 13.71
C TYR A 107 -10.97 -6.65 15.19
N ALA A 108 -10.61 -7.79 15.75
CA ALA A 108 -10.80 -8.10 17.17
C ALA A 108 -10.09 -7.09 18.07
N THR A 109 -8.91 -6.60 17.67
CA THR A 109 -8.16 -5.56 18.40
C THR A 109 -8.95 -4.26 18.59
N PHE A 110 -9.90 -3.96 17.69
CA PHE A 110 -10.72 -2.73 17.71
C PHE A 110 -12.20 -3.00 18.01
N ASP A 111 -12.56 -4.18 18.50
CA ASP A 111 -13.95 -4.58 18.74
C ASP A 111 -14.85 -4.36 17.50
N ARG A 112 -14.31 -4.68 16.31
CA ARG A 112 -15.02 -4.55 15.03
C ARG A 112 -15.46 -5.90 14.49
N ASP A 113 -16.63 -5.94 13.85
CA ASP A 113 -17.15 -7.14 13.22
C ASP A 113 -16.42 -7.41 11.87
N TYR A 114 -15.58 -8.44 11.88
CA TYR A 114 -14.87 -8.89 10.68
C TYR A 114 -15.81 -9.37 9.56
N ARG A 115 -16.97 -9.96 9.91
CA ARG A 115 -17.92 -10.46 8.91
C ARG A 115 -18.59 -9.31 8.15
N ALA A 116 -18.78 -8.18 8.80
CA ALA A 116 -19.36 -6.98 8.19
C ALA A 116 -18.35 -6.18 7.33
N ARG A 117 -17.06 -6.56 7.27
CA ARG A 117 -15.97 -5.75 6.69
C ARG A 117 -16.23 -5.23 5.27
N PHE A 118 -16.81 -6.02 4.39
CA PHE A 118 -17.07 -5.60 3.02
C PHE A 118 -18.16 -4.53 2.97
N ARG A 119 -19.27 -4.72 3.68
CA ARG A 119 -20.35 -3.74 3.78
C ARG A 119 -19.86 -2.44 4.42
N THR A 120 -19.10 -2.54 5.50
CA THR A 120 -18.52 -1.38 6.19
C THR A 120 -17.51 -0.67 5.29
N PHE A 121 -16.72 -1.41 4.53
CA PHE A 121 -15.79 -0.85 3.53
C PHE A 121 -16.55 0.01 2.51
N ASP A 122 -17.61 -0.53 1.91
CA ASP A 122 -18.38 0.18 0.90
C ASP A 122 -19.00 1.48 1.44
N GLN A 123 -19.61 1.42 2.62
CA GLN A 123 -20.18 2.59 3.29
C GLN A 123 -19.13 3.64 3.63
N ASN A 124 -18.00 3.20 4.20
CA ASN A 124 -16.95 4.11 4.62
C ASN A 124 -16.20 4.73 3.43
N VAL A 125 -15.96 3.98 2.35
CA VAL A 125 -15.33 4.50 1.13
C VAL A 125 -16.23 5.53 0.44
N ALA A 126 -17.54 5.27 0.37
CA ALA A 126 -18.48 6.24 -0.21
C ALA A 126 -18.40 7.60 0.51
N ARG A 127 -18.45 7.60 1.84
CA ARG A 127 -18.33 8.82 2.64
C ARG A 127 -16.93 9.43 2.59
N LEU A 128 -15.88 8.60 2.61
CA LEU A 128 -14.49 9.04 2.48
C LEU A 128 -14.28 9.84 1.19
N ARG A 129 -14.77 9.34 0.06
CA ARG A 129 -14.67 10.03 -1.23
C ARG A 129 -15.33 11.40 -1.22
N VAL A 130 -16.51 11.54 -0.62
CA VAL A 130 -17.17 12.85 -0.46
C VAL A 130 -16.29 13.81 0.35
N LEU A 131 -15.77 13.36 1.48
CA LEU A 131 -14.94 14.17 2.35
C LEU A 131 -13.60 14.56 1.71
N LEU A 132 -12.99 13.68 0.93
CA LEU A 132 -11.77 13.99 0.18
C LEU A 132 -12.04 14.98 -0.96
N ALA A 133 -13.12 14.78 -1.70
CA ALA A 133 -13.47 15.61 -2.86
C ALA A 133 -13.93 17.02 -2.46
N GLN A 134 -14.68 17.15 -1.38
CA GLN A 134 -15.34 18.40 -0.99
C GLN A 134 -14.78 19.03 0.29
N GLY A 135 -13.99 18.28 1.06
CA GLY A 135 -13.50 18.69 2.37
C GLY A 135 -14.60 18.68 3.46
N ARG A 136 -15.83 18.37 3.11
CA ARG A 136 -17.00 18.40 4.03
C ARG A 136 -18.12 17.49 3.58
N ASP A 137 -18.99 17.14 4.54
CA ASP A 137 -20.29 16.52 4.33
C ASP A 137 -21.33 17.15 5.29
N GLU A 138 -22.51 16.56 5.40
CA GLU A 138 -23.58 17.05 6.30
C GLU A 138 -23.18 17.03 7.79
N ARG A 139 -22.17 16.29 8.20
CA ARG A 139 -21.77 16.01 9.59
C ARG A 139 -20.35 16.45 9.93
N ALA A 140 -19.54 16.81 8.94
CA ALA A 140 -18.14 17.17 9.14
C ALA A 140 -17.71 18.24 8.16
N ASP A 141 -16.95 19.21 8.64
CA ASP A 141 -16.21 20.19 7.83
C ASP A 141 -14.74 20.09 8.22
N LEU A 142 -13.91 19.60 7.29
CA LEU A 142 -12.48 19.40 7.50
C LEU A 142 -11.64 20.57 6.99
N ALA A 143 -12.26 21.50 6.26
CA ALA A 143 -11.65 22.72 5.73
C ALA A 143 -10.19 22.50 5.19
N PRO A 144 -9.98 21.54 4.27
CA PRO A 144 -8.65 21.23 3.79
C PRO A 144 -8.04 22.40 3.04
N ALA A 145 -6.69 22.43 2.96
CA ALA A 145 -6.01 23.31 2.03
C ALA A 145 -6.43 22.99 0.58
N ALA A 146 -6.49 24.00 -0.28
CA ALA A 146 -6.88 23.82 -1.67
C ALA A 146 -6.02 22.77 -2.41
N SER A 147 -4.73 22.69 -2.07
CA SER A 147 -3.79 21.70 -2.62
C SER A 147 -4.07 20.26 -2.20
N ALA A 148 -4.83 20.03 -1.12
CA ALA A 148 -5.21 18.70 -0.64
C ALA A 148 -6.63 18.30 -1.06
N THR A 149 -7.44 19.23 -1.57
CA THR A 149 -8.80 18.96 -2.03
C THR A 149 -8.76 18.02 -3.24
N GLY A 150 -9.59 16.98 -3.20
CA GLY A 150 -9.59 15.89 -4.18
C GLY A 150 -9.02 14.60 -3.64
N GLY A 151 -8.12 14.70 -2.67
CA GLY A 151 -7.42 13.55 -2.10
C GLY A 151 -6.36 12.94 -3.02
N PRO A 152 -5.60 11.95 -2.54
CA PRO A 152 -4.62 11.22 -3.35
C PRO A 152 -5.30 10.14 -4.19
N PRO A 153 -4.61 9.55 -5.19
CA PRO A 153 -5.07 8.35 -5.88
C PRO A 153 -5.40 7.23 -4.88
N LEU A 154 -6.57 6.59 -5.06
CA LEU A 154 -7.05 5.49 -4.24
C LEU A 154 -6.92 4.15 -4.97
N LEU A 155 -6.03 3.28 -4.52
CA LEU A 155 -5.83 1.95 -5.08
C LEU A 155 -6.53 0.90 -4.20
N LEU A 156 -7.24 -0.05 -4.82
CA LEU A 156 -7.93 -1.10 -4.08
C LEU A 156 -7.03 -2.33 -3.91
N GLY A 157 -6.68 -2.66 -2.66
CA GLY A 157 -6.13 -3.95 -2.28
C GLY A 157 -7.23 -5.01 -2.24
N SER A 158 -7.24 -5.92 -3.22
CA SER A 158 -8.37 -6.84 -3.40
C SER A 158 -8.00 -8.15 -4.07
N TRP A 159 -8.98 -9.08 -4.07
CA TRP A 159 -8.89 -10.36 -4.75
C TRP A 159 -10.27 -10.86 -5.19
N GLY A 160 -10.29 -11.91 -6.02
CA GLY A 160 -11.53 -12.51 -6.53
C GLY A 160 -12.29 -11.53 -7.44
N ALA A 161 -13.59 -11.40 -7.23
CA ALA A 161 -14.45 -10.50 -8.01
C ALA A 161 -14.14 -9.00 -7.79
N ASN A 162 -13.41 -8.65 -6.72
CA ASN A 162 -13.02 -7.26 -6.48
C ASN A 162 -11.81 -6.81 -7.32
N VAL A 163 -11.20 -7.71 -8.09
CA VAL A 163 -10.13 -7.34 -9.03
C VAL A 163 -10.71 -6.48 -10.18
N GLU A 164 -11.80 -6.94 -10.78
CA GLU A 164 -12.51 -6.19 -11.84
C GLU A 164 -13.19 -4.94 -11.28
N ARG A 165 -13.61 -4.96 -10.01
CA ARG A 165 -14.10 -3.78 -9.31
C ARG A 165 -13.00 -2.72 -9.16
N ALA A 166 -11.77 -3.13 -8.83
CA ALA A 166 -10.64 -2.21 -8.76
C ALA A 166 -10.43 -1.47 -10.08
N ALA A 167 -10.57 -2.17 -11.21
CA ALA A 167 -10.43 -1.59 -12.54
C ALA A 167 -11.48 -0.52 -12.86
N ARG A 168 -12.71 -0.70 -12.36
CA ARG A 168 -13.84 0.18 -12.70
C ARG A 168 -14.07 1.33 -11.73
N GLU A 169 -13.70 1.16 -10.46
CA GLU A 169 -14.11 2.07 -9.38
C GLU A 169 -12.95 2.76 -8.68
N PHE A 170 -11.70 2.37 -8.96
CA PHE A 170 -10.52 2.88 -8.26
C PHE A 170 -9.42 3.29 -9.26
N ASP A 171 -8.46 4.08 -8.79
CA ASP A 171 -7.35 4.57 -9.61
C ASP A 171 -6.29 3.48 -9.88
N GLY A 172 -6.43 2.32 -9.26
CA GLY A 172 -5.54 1.18 -9.47
C GLY A 172 -5.85 -0.01 -8.59
N TRP A 173 -5.07 -1.06 -8.80
CA TRP A 173 -5.16 -2.32 -8.09
C TRP A 173 -3.86 -2.68 -7.38
N LEU A 174 -3.96 -3.11 -6.12
CA LEU A 174 -2.88 -3.67 -5.33
C LEU A 174 -3.06 -5.18 -5.17
N ALA A 175 -2.23 -5.95 -5.85
CA ALA A 175 -2.16 -7.40 -5.71
C ALA A 175 -1.19 -7.77 -4.58
N SER A 176 -1.58 -8.65 -3.66
CA SER A 176 -0.69 -9.13 -2.61
C SER A 176 0.05 -10.39 -3.04
N GLY A 177 1.37 -10.32 -3.15
CA GLY A 177 2.27 -11.45 -3.39
C GLY A 177 2.52 -12.33 -2.15
N TYR A 178 2.00 -11.94 -0.99
CA TYR A 178 2.31 -12.62 0.28
C TYR A 178 1.79 -14.06 0.37
N ARG A 179 0.62 -14.34 -0.21
CA ARG A 179 -0.06 -15.64 -0.09
C ARG A 179 -0.45 -16.26 -1.43
N ARG A 180 0.11 -15.76 -2.54
CA ARG A 180 -0.28 -16.20 -3.90
C ARG A 180 0.94 -16.44 -4.75
N THR A 181 0.80 -17.36 -5.67
CA THR A 181 1.83 -17.63 -6.67
C THR A 181 1.84 -16.53 -7.74
N ALA A 182 2.96 -16.40 -8.45
CA ALA A 182 3.06 -15.46 -9.58
C ALA A 182 2.00 -15.76 -10.65
N ASP A 183 1.74 -17.04 -10.96
CA ASP A 183 0.71 -17.43 -11.95
C ASP A 183 -0.69 -16.93 -11.56
N GLN A 184 -1.07 -17.09 -10.28
CA GLN A 184 -2.36 -16.61 -9.80
C GLN A 184 -2.49 -15.09 -9.92
N ILE A 185 -1.41 -14.36 -9.62
CA ILE A 185 -1.38 -12.90 -9.67
C ILE A 185 -1.42 -12.42 -11.12
N ILE A 186 -0.68 -13.05 -12.02
CA ILE A 186 -0.67 -12.73 -13.45
C ILE A 186 -2.04 -12.98 -14.08
N ALA A 187 -2.65 -14.14 -13.81
CA ALA A 187 -4.01 -14.42 -14.29
C ALA A 187 -5.08 -13.43 -13.76
N ALA A 188 -4.90 -12.94 -12.54
CA ALA A 188 -5.77 -11.88 -12.00
C ALA A 188 -5.49 -10.52 -12.66
N HIS A 189 -4.24 -10.22 -13.00
CA HIS A 189 -3.86 -9.02 -13.73
C HIS A 189 -4.47 -8.97 -15.14
N GLU A 190 -4.50 -10.08 -15.85
CA GLU A 190 -5.17 -10.18 -17.15
C GLU A 190 -6.65 -9.77 -17.04
N ARG A 191 -7.37 -10.26 -16.03
CA ARG A 191 -8.76 -9.86 -15.77
C ARG A 191 -8.90 -8.40 -15.41
N TYR A 192 -7.95 -7.86 -14.59
CA TYR A 192 -7.91 -6.46 -14.24
C TYR A 192 -7.77 -5.57 -15.49
N ARG A 193 -6.82 -5.89 -16.38
CA ARG A 193 -6.61 -5.16 -17.64
C ARG A 193 -7.80 -5.29 -18.60
N ALA A 194 -8.37 -6.49 -18.73
CA ALA A 194 -9.57 -6.72 -19.55
C ALA A 194 -10.78 -5.92 -19.06
N ALA A 195 -10.86 -5.62 -17.76
CA ALA A 195 -11.91 -4.76 -17.20
C ALA A 195 -11.62 -3.24 -17.31
N GLY A 196 -10.54 -2.84 -17.99
CA GLY A 196 -10.15 -1.44 -18.21
C GLY A 196 -9.21 -0.86 -17.16
N GLY A 197 -8.65 -1.68 -16.29
CA GLY A 197 -7.75 -1.25 -15.23
C GLY A 197 -6.47 -0.61 -15.76
N GLN A 198 -6.05 0.49 -15.13
CA GLN A 198 -4.92 1.30 -15.56
C GLN A 198 -3.64 0.93 -14.80
N ARG A 199 -3.56 1.21 -13.52
CA ARG A 199 -2.37 0.97 -12.70
C ARG A 199 -2.49 -0.29 -11.86
N ALA A 200 -1.56 -1.22 -12.02
CA ALA A 200 -1.47 -2.46 -11.24
C ALA A 200 -0.13 -2.56 -10.52
N ILE A 201 -0.17 -2.78 -9.21
CA ILE A 201 1.00 -2.93 -8.35
C ILE A 201 0.97 -4.31 -7.70
N VAL A 202 2.04 -5.06 -7.77
CA VAL A 202 2.21 -6.27 -6.95
C VAL A 202 2.98 -5.91 -5.69
N CYS A 203 2.36 -6.11 -4.51
CA CYS A 203 2.93 -5.76 -3.21
C CYS A 203 3.38 -7.00 -2.44
N ALA A 204 4.26 -6.76 -1.44
CA ALA A 204 4.75 -7.77 -0.52
C ALA A 204 5.42 -8.96 -1.24
N VAL A 205 6.18 -8.68 -2.30
CA VAL A 205 7.07 -9.64 -2.92
C VAL A 205 8.22 -9.89 -1.94
N ARG A 206 8.18 -11.03 -1.24
CA ARG A 206 9.17 -11.33 -0.19
C ARG A 206 10.52 -11.60 -0.82
N VAL A 207 11.54 -10.92 -0.29
CA VAL A 207 12.93 -11.19 -0.60
C VAL A 207 13.52 -11.92 0.60
N SER A 208 13.63 -13.24 0.47
CA SER A 208 14.18 -14.12 1.52
C SER A 208 15.53 -14.67 1.06
N GLY A 209 16.47 -14.75 1.99
CA GLY A 209 17.82 -15.23 1.73
C GLY A 209 18.81 -14.11 1.41
N THR A 210 20.06 -14.37 1.68
CA THR A 210 21.16 -13.40 1.50
C THR A 210 21.97 -13.68 0.23
N ASP A 211 21.95 -14.93 -0.25
CA ASP A 211 22.96 -15.43 -1.18
C ASP A 211 22.41 -15.77 -2.58
N ASP A 212 21.13 -16.15 -2.70
CA ASP A 212 20.52 -16.44 -4.00
C ASP A 212 19.26 -15.60 -4.22
N LEU A 213 19.40 -14.57 -5.01
CA LEU A 213 18.31 -13.69 -5.43
C LEU A 213 17.71 -14.10 -6.80
N GLY A 214 18.20 -15.16 -7.40
CA GLY A 214 17.72 -15.66 -8.70
C GLY A 214 16.21 -15.86 -8.75
N PRO A 215 15.60 -16.63 -7.82
CA PRO A 215 14.16 -16.84 -7.81
C PRO A 215 13.34 -15.54 -7.65
N THR A 216 13.85 -14.58 -6.87
CA THR A 216 13.18 -13.26 -6.72
C THR A 216 13.29 -12.47 -8.03
N GLY A 217 14.46 -12.49 -8.67
CA GLY A 217 14.68 -11.84 -9.98
C GLY A 217 13.77 -12.41 -11.06
N GLU A 218 13.68 -13.73 -11.17
CA GLU A 218 12.76 -14.40 -12.09
C GLU A 218 11.30 -14.04 -11.85
N GLN A 219 10.89 -13.98 -10.58
CA GLN A 219 9.54 -13.59 -10.22
C GLN A 219 9.23 -12.14 -10.60
N LEU A 220 10.14 -11.20 -10.32
CA LEU A 220 10.01 -9.79 -10.71
C LEU A 220 9.98 -9.62 -12.23
N GLN A 221 10.83 -10.34 -12.95
CA GLN A 221 10.84 -10.34 -14.41
C GLN A 221 9.50 -10.81 -14.99
N ARG A 222 8.91 -11.88 -14.45
CA ARG A 222 7.61 -12.38 -14.87
C ARG A 222 6.48 -11.34 -14.65
N TYR A 223 6.50 -10.57 -13.55
CA TYR A 223 5.56 -9.49 -13.36
C TYR A 223 5.77 -8.35 -14.34
N ALA A 224 7.01 -8.00 -14.65
CA ALA A 224 7.33 -7.00 -15.65
C ALA A 224 6.83 -7.41 -17.05
N GLU A 225 7.08 -8.66 -17.46
CA GLU A 225 6.61 -9.23 -18.74
C GLU A 225 5.08 -9.30 -18.81
N ALA A 226 4.41 -9.56 -17.69
CA ALA A 226 2.95 -9.52 -17.60
C ALA A 226 2.37 -8.10 -17.67
N GLY A 227 3.19 -7.05 -17.61
CA GLY A 227 2.76 -5.66 -17.76
C GLY A 227 2.28 -5.00 -16.47
N PHE A 228 2.77 -5.44 -15.30
CA PHE A 228 2.59 -4.68 -14.06
C PHE A 228 3.35 -3.36 -14.13
N ASP A 229 2.75 -2.30 -13.58
CA ASP A 229 3.37 -0.97 -13.55
C ASP A 229 4.44 -0.88 -12.46
N ASP A 230 4.17 -1.48 -11.29
CA ASP A 230 5.05 -1.47 -10.14
C ASP A 230 5.12 -2.84 -9.44
N ALA A 231 6.27 -3.14 -8.84
CA ALA A 231 6.43 -4.19 -7.84
C ALA A 231 6.97 -3.59 -6.53
N VAL A 232 6.47 -4.05 -5.40
CA VAL A 232 6.91 -3.61 -4.07
C VAL A 232 7.48 -4.81 -3.32
N VAL A 233 8.78 -4.78 -3.10
CA VAL A 233 9.49 -5.84 -2.39
C VAL A 233 9.44 -5.65 -0.88
N LEU A 234 9.45 -6.75 -0.16
CA LEU A 234 9.60 -6.80 1.28
C LEU A 234 10.95 -7.44 1.60
N ILE A 235 11.91 -6.60 1.99
CA ILE A 235 13.24 -7.05 2.43
C ILE A 235 13.15 -7.31 3.93
N GLU A 236 13.30 -8.57 4.32
CA GLU A 236 13.25 -8.98 5.74
C GLU A 236 14.50 -8.51 6.51
N PRO A 237 14.41 -8.32 7.84
CA PRO A 237 15.59 -8.05 8.66
C PRO A 237 16.66 -9.13 8.49
N GLY A 238 17.92 -8.71 8.29
CA GLY A 238 19.01 -9.62 7.98
C GLY A 238 19.01 -10.16 6.54
N GLY A 239 18.09 -9.68 5.69
CA GLY A 239 18.05 -9.98 4.27
C GLY A 239 19.15 -9.29 3.47
N PRO A 240 19.11 -9.38 2.13
CA PRO A 240 20.13 -8.83 1.26
C PRO A 240 20.17 -7.30 1.28
N ASP A 241 21.30 -6.74 0.90
CA ASP A 241 21.42 -5.29 0.72
C ASP A 241 20.42 -4.76 -0.32
N PRO A 242 19.77 -3.62 -0.06
CA PRO A 242 18.80 -3.02 -0.97
C PRO A 242 19.33 -2.81 -2.39
N GLU A 243 20.60 -2.45 -2.54
CA GLU A 243 21.26 -2.25 -3.83
C GLU A 243 21.26 -3.54 -4.68
N LYS A 244 21.50 -4.71 -4.06
CA LYS A 244 21.43 -6.01 -4.73
C LYS A 244 20.02 -6.35 -5.18
N VAL A 245 19.03 -6.02 -4.35
CA VAL A 245 17.61 -6.24 -4.70
C VAL A 245 17.17 -5.29 -5.80
N ARG A 246 17.57 -4.01 -5.75
CA ARG A 246 17.24 -3.05 -6.81
C ARG A 246 17.84 -3.45 -8.16
N ALA A 247 19.01 -4.05 -8.16
CA ALA A 247 19.69 -4.52 -9.39
C ALA A 247 19.01 -5.72 -10.07
N LEU A 248 17.98 -6.33 -9.48
CA LEU A 248 17.22 -7.43 -10.08
C LEU A 248 16.33 -6.97 -11.25
N LEU A 249 16.04 -5.68 -11.32
CA LEU A 249 15.34 -5.06 -12.44
C LEU A 249 16.17 -3.89 -12.97
N PRO A 250 16.29 -3.76 -14.31
CA PRO A 250 16.99 -2.66 -14.94
C PRO A 250 16.34 -1.30 -14.69
#